data_e25cf58dc36ca689c56549d03062e8b0
#
_entry.id   e25cf58dc36ca689c56549d03062e8b0
#
_cell.length_a   1.000
_cell.length_b   1.000
_cell.length_c   1.000
_cell.angle_alpha   90.00
_cell.angle_beta   90.00
_cell.angle_gamma   90.00
#
_symmetry.space_group_name_H-M   'P 1'
#
loop_
_entity.id
_entity.type
_entity.pdbx_description
1 polymer ?
#
loop_
_entity_poly.entity_id
_entity_poly.type
_entity_poly.pdbx_seq_one_letter_code
_entity_poly.pdbx_strand_id
1 'polypeptide(L)'
;MKKEQSEKLIEIAKSLVDVPYKYGVQASEAPNYFDCSSFIQYIYKKIGYALPRSTIEQAEKGKLVKNIKDLKPGDLIFLHGERGHYNKKFPMGIGHISMYLDNNQFIHATSKRI
;
A
#
# COMPACT_ATOMS: atom_id res chain seq x y z
N MET A 1 8.12 -12.83 2.46
CA MET A 1 8.99 -11.98 1.61
C MET A 1 10.42 -12.09 2.09
N LYS A 2 11.36 -12.27 1.20
CA LYS A 2 12.78 -12.35 1.55
C LYS A 2 13.30 -10.95 1.92
N LYS A 3 14.35 -10.91 2.75
CA LYS A 3 14.95 -9.65 3.20
C LYS A 3 15.37 -8.76 2.03
N GLU A 4 15.98 -9.34 0.99
CA GLU A 4 16.40 -8.60 -0.20
C GLU A 4 15.24 -7.97 -0.94
N GLN A 5 14.10 -8.66 -1.00
CA GLN A 5 12.90 -8.15 -1.63
C GLN A 5 12.31 -6.99 -0.83
N SER A 6 12.27 -7.11 0.50
CA SER A 6 11.75 -6.03 1.34
C SER A 6 12.64 -4.80 1.30
N GLU A 7 13.95 -4.97 1.27
CA GLU A 7 14.89 -3.85 1.13
C GLU A 7 14.71 -3.11 -0.19
N LYS A 8 14.55 -3.85 -1.28
CA LYS A 8 14.29 -3.28 -2.60
C LYS A 8 12.95 -2.56 -2.65
N LEU A 9 11.93 -3.15 -2.05
CA LEU A 9 10.59 -2.57 -1.96
C LEU A 9 10.64 -1.21 -1.26
N ILE A 10 11.32 -1.14 -0.12
CA ILE A 10 11.47 0.09 0.66
C ILE A 10 12.25 1.15 -0.15
N GLU A 11 13.31 0.75 -0.82
CA GLU A 11 14.10 1.65 -1.66
C GLU A 11 13.25 2.26 -2.77
N ILE A 12 12.47 1.45 -3.47
CA ILE A 12 11.57 1.92 -4.52
C ILE A 12 10.52 2.88 -3.94
N ALA A 13 9.92 2.50 -2.81
CA ALA A 13 8.91 3.33 -2.17
C ALA A 13 9.47 4.71 -1.79
N LYS A 14 10.66 4.76 -1.20
CA LYS A 14 11.29 6.02 -0.81
C LYS A 14 11.66 6.88 -2.01
N SER A 15 11.97 6.28 -3.15
CA SER A 15 12.29 7.02 -4.37
C SER A 15 11.07 7.77 -4.94
N LEU A 16 9.88 7.40 -4.51
CA LEU A 16 8.61 8.00 -4.99
C LEU A 16 8.02 9.02 -4.01
N VAL A 17 8.71 9.35 -2.94
CA VAL A 17 8.28 10.40 -2.02
C VAL A 17 8.10 11.70 -2.80
N ASP A 18 7.01 12.43 -2.50
CA ASP A 18 6.58 13.67 -3.14
C ASP A 18 5.89 13.52 -4.51
N VAL A 19 5.71 12.31 -5.01
CA VAL A 19 4.89 12.09 -6.23
C VAL A 19 3.44 12.51 -5.94
N PRO A 20 2.81 13.29 -6.83
CA PRO A 20 1.46 13.80 -6.60
C PRO A 20 0.40 12.71 -6.47
N TYR A 21 -0.61 12.98 -5.65
CA TYR A 21 -1.78 12.12 -5.48
C TYR A 21 -2.87 12.47 -6.49
N LYS A 22 -3.49 11.42 -7.06
CA LYS A 22 -4.67 11.55 -7.91
C LYS A 22 -5.57 10.33 -7.71
N TYR A 23 -6.76 10.55 -7.17
CA TYR A 23 -7.71 9.47 -6.91
C TYR A 23 -8.15 8.80 -8.22
N GLY A 24 -8.19 7.46 -8.22
CA GLY A 24 -8.66 6.71 -9.38
C GLY A 24 -7.70 6.70 -10.56
N VAL A 25 -6.40 6.84 -10.33
CA VAL A 25 -5.41 6.86 -11.42
C VAL A 25 -5.43 5.58 -12.22
N GLN A 26 -5.13 5.70 -13.52
CA GLN A 26 -4.90 4.58 -14.39
C GLN A 26 -3.46 4.09 -14.26
N ALA A 27 -3.23 2.81 -14.58
CA ALA A 27 -1.88 2.23 -14.54
C ALA A 27 -0.89 2.99 -15.43
N SER A 28 -1.36 3.53 -16.55
CA SER A 28 -0.53 4.30 -17.47
C SER A 28 -0.04 5.63 -16.90
N GLU A 29 -0.63 6.12 -15.82
CA GLU A 29 -0.22 7.37 -15.16
C GLU A 29 0.93 7.18 -14.18
N ALA A 30 1.26 5.92 -13.83
CA ALA A 30 2.41 5.65 -12.99
C ALA A 30 3.72 5.85 -13.77
N PRO A 31 4.78 6.33 -13.17
CA PRO A 31 4.95 6.77 -11.77
C PRO A 31 4.69 8.27 -11.53
N ASN A 32 3.95 8.93 -12.41
CA ASN A 32 3.73 10.38 -12.30
C ASN A 32 2.65 10.76 -11.29
N TYR A 33 1.67 9.87 -11.09
CA TYR A 33 0.59 10.05 -10.14
C TYR A 33 0.23 8.71 -9.48
N PHE A 34 -0.16 8.76 -8.21
CA PHE A 34 -0.64 7.59 -7.48
C PHE A 34 -1.81 7.96 -6.56
N ASP A 35 -2.73 7.01 -6.35
CA ASP A 35 -3.57 6.99 -5.16
C ASP A 35 -2.99 5.96 -4.18
N CYS A 36 -3.68 5.69 -3.06
CA CYS A 36 -3.13 4.83 -2.02
C CYS A 36 -2.87 3.40 -2.49
N SER A 37 -3.83 2.79 -3.18
CA SER A 37 -3.70 1.41 -3.62
C SER A 37 -2.85 1.24 -4.88
N SER A 38 -2.88 2.21 -5.80
CA SER A 38 -2.05 2.15 -7.00
C SER A 38 -0.56 2.28 -6.66
N PHE A 39 -0.22 3.08 -5.67
CA PHE A 39 1.15 3.19 -5.17
C PHE A 39 1.66 1.84 -4.67
N ILE A 40 0.89 1.18 -3.82
CA ILE A 40 1.23 -0.14 -3.28
C ILE A 40 1.31 -1.18 -4.40
N GLN A 41 0.33 -1.18 -5.31
CA GLN A 41 0.33 -2.09 -6.45
C GLN A 41 1.60 -1.94 -7.30
N TYR A 42 1.99 -0.70 -7.60
CA TYR A 42 3.16 -0.39 -8.41
C TYR A 42 4.46 -0.89 -7.77
N ILE A 43 4.70 -0.56 -6.50
CA ILE A 43 5.96 -0.92 -5.84
C ILE A 43 6.09 -2.43 -5.64
N TYR A 44 5.01 -3.13 -5.30
CA TYR A 44 5.02 -4.59 -5.16
C TYR A 44 5.26 -5.29 -6.51
N LYS A 45 4.71 -4.74 -7.59
CA LYS A 45 4.93 -5.28 -8.94
C LYS A 45 6.42 -5.24 -9.31
N LYS A 46 7.13 -4.20 -8.87
CA LYS A 46 8.57 -4.06 -9.14
C LYS A 46 9.41 -5.15 -8.50
N ILE A 47 8.91 -5.80 -7.46
CA ILE A 47 9.60 -6.92 -6.81
C ILE A 47 8.95 -8.27 -7.12
N GLY A 48 8.09 -8.33 -8.13
CA GLY A 48 7.52 -9.57 -8.64
C GLY A 48 6.18 -10.00 -8.06
N TYR A 49 5.51 -9.14 -7.30
CA TYR A 49 4.19 -9.45 -6.73
C TYR A 49 3.09 -8.69 -7.44
N ALA A 50 2.14 -9.41 -8.02
CA ALA A 50 0.96 -8.82 -8.64
C ALA A 50 -0.15 -8.68 -7.60
N LEU A 51 -0.52 -7.45 -7.27
CA LEU A 51 -1.59 -7.16 -6.32
C LEU A 51 -2.83 -6.63 -7.06
N PRO A 52 -4.04 -6.86 -6.50
CA PRO A 52 -5.26 -6.26 -7.05
C PRO A 52 -5.19 -4.73 -7.02
N ARG A 53 -6.03 -4.09 -7.82
CA ARG A 53 -6.03 -2.64 -7.97
C ARG A 53 -6.57 -1.89 -6.76
N SER A 54 -7.59 -2.44 -6.08
CA SER A 54 -8.25 -1.74 -4.98
C SER A 54 -7.69 -2.13 -3.61
N THR A 55 -7.83 -1.22 -2.65
CA THR A 55 -7.35 -1.41 -1.28
C THR A 55 -8.00 -2.64 -0.62
N ILE A 56 -9.32 -2.77 -0.74
CA ILE A 56 -10.03 -3.87 -0.10
C ILE A 56 -9.66 -5.23 -0.71
N GLU A 57 -9.44 -5.29 -2.01
CA GLU A 57 -9.00 -6.52 -2.67
C GLU A 57 -7.56 -6.87 -2.25
N GLN A 58 -6.71 -5.88 -2.07
CA GLN A 58 -5.34 -6.10 -1.59
C GLN A 58 -5.37 -6.67 -0.16
N ALA A 59 -6.26 -6.17 0.69
CA ALA A 59 -6.41 -6.67 2.06
C ALA A 59 -6.82 -8.15 2.10
N GLU A 60 -7.58 -8.61 1.12
CA GLU A 60 -8.00 -10.01 1.03
C GLU A 60 -6.87 -10.98 0.73
N LYS A 61 -5.78 -10.52 0.14
CA LYS A 61 -4.66 -11.36 -0.31
C LYS A 61 -3.64 -11.68 0.76
N GLY A 62 -3.60 -10.90 1.84
CA GLY A 62 -2.56 -11.03 2.84
C GLY A 62 -2.96 -11.93 4.01
N LYS A 63 -1.96 -12.24 4.84
CA LYS A 63 -2.16 -12.89 6.13
C LYS A 63 -2.21 -11.84 7.22
N LEU A 64 -3.12 -12.00 8.17
CA LEU A 64 -3.25 -11.07 9.28
C LEU A 64 -2.01 -11.10 10.19
N VAL A 65 -1.44 -9.91 10.44
CA VAL A 65 -0.44 -9.72 11.50
C VAL A 65 -1.20 -9.34 12.75
N LYS A 66 -1.25 -10.25 13.72
CA LYS A 66 -2.10 -10.09 14.91
C LYS A 66 -1.56 -9.11 15.94
N ASN A 67 -0.26 -8.86 15.94
CA ASN A 67 0.38 -8.04 16.95
C ASN A 67 1.26 -6.99 16.28
N ILE A 68 1.12 -5.75 16.72
CA ILE A 68 1.88 -4.62 16.17
C ILE A 68 3.40 -4.83 16.29
N LYS A 69 3.84 -5.58 17.32
CA LYS A 69 5.24 -5.92 17.53
C LYS A 69 5.81 -6.82 16.43
N ASP A 70 4.95 -7.51 15.70
CA ASP A 70 5.34 -8.44 14.63
C ASP A 70 5.38 -7.79 13.25
N LEU A 71 5.15 -6.48 13.16
CA LEU A 71 5.24 -5.76 11.91
C LEU A 71 6.67 -5.78 11.37
N LYS A 72 6.77 -6.07 10.08
CA LYS A 72 8.04 -6.10 9.36
C LYS A 72 8.01 -5.12 8.18
N PRO A 73 9.17 -4.61 7.74
CA PRO A 73 9.21 -3.76 6.55
C PRO A 73 8.48 -4.40 5.36
N GLY A 74 7.59 -3.64 4.76
CA GLY A 74 6.75 -4.12 3.67
C GLY A 74 5.35 -4.57 4.09
N ASP A 75 5.09 -4.76 5.38
CA ASP A 75 3.75 -5.10 5.85
C ASP A 75 2.79 -3.94 5.61
N LEU A 76 1.55 -4.29 5.28
CA LEU A 76 0.52 -3.31 4.92
C LEU A 76 -0.44 -3.08 6.08
N ILE A 77 -0.82 -1.82 6.26
CA ILE A 77 -1.79 -1.41 7.28
C ILE A 77 -3.00 -0.83 6.56
N PHE A 78 -4.17 -1.41 6.82
CA PHE A 78 -5.42 -1.02 6.18
C PHE A 78 -6.26 -0.23 7.17
N LEU A 79 -6.79 0.90 6.70
CA LEU A 79 -7.56 1.83 7.51
C LEU A 79 -8.93 2.08 6.88
N HIS A 80 -9.89 2.47 7.71
CA HIS A 80 -11.15 2.99 7.21
C HIS A 80 -10.89 4.33 6.53
N GLY A 81 -11.64 4.63 5.48
CA GLY A 81 -11.49 5.88 4.75
C GLY A 81 -12.85 6.37 4.29
N GLU A 82 -12.93 7.66 3.93
CA GLU A 82 -14.16 8.28 3.48
C GLU A 82 -14.76 7.58 2.25
N ARG A 83 -13.89 6.98 1.42
CA ARG A 83 -14.29 6.28 0.20
C ARG A 83 -14.14 4.78 0.34
N GLY A 84 -14.29 4.27 1.57
CA GLY A 84 -14.11 2.86 1.86
C GLY A 84 -15.12 1.96 1.17
N HIS A 85 -14.69 0.77 0.83
CA HIS A 85 -15.54 -0.30 0.29
C HIS A 85 -15.74 -1.38 1.35
N TYR A 86 -16.83 -2.12 1.25
CA TYR A 86 -17.25 -3.11 2.24
C TYR A 86 -17.42 -4.47 1.60
N ASN A 87 -17.15 -5.52 2.37
CA ASN A 87 -17.52 -6.87 2.00
C ASN A 87 -17.70 -7.72 3.26
N LYS A 88 -18.00 -9.02 3.12
CA LYS A 88 -18.23 -9.91 4.26
C LYS A 88 -17.02 -10.05 5.17
N LYS A 89 -15.81 -10.04 4.59
CA LYS A 89 -14.56 -10.16 5.33
C LYS A 89 -14.22 -8.86 6.07
N PHE A 90 -14.57 -7.72 5.50
CA PHE A 90 -14.29 -6.40 6.06
C PHE A 90 -15.57 -5.56 6.18
N PRO A 91 -16.47 -5.92 7.10
CA PRO A 91 -17.77 -5.24 7.22
C PRO A 91 -17.65 -3.79 7.66
N MET A 92 -16.56 -3.40 8.30
CA MET A 92 -16.32 -2.01 8.69
C MET A 92 -15.73 -1.17 7.56
N GLY A 93 -15.37 -1.80 6.44
CA GLY A 93 -14.85 -1.13 5.27
C GLY A 93 -13.34 -0.89 5.30
N ILE A 94 -12.76 -0.81 4.11
CA ILE A 94 -11.34 -0.48 3.92
C ILE A 94 -11.27 0.65 2.90
N GLY A 95 -10.68 1.79 3.27
CA GLY A 95 -10.60 2.95 2.38
C GLY A 95 -9.20 3.52 2.21
N HIS A 96 -8.23 3.04 2.97
CA HIS A 96 -6.87 3.53 2.89
C HIS A 96 -5.87 2.44 3.22
N ILE A 97 -4.65 2.59 2.71
CA ILE A 97 -3.56 1.65 2.93
C ILE A 97 -2.25 2.42 3.15
N SER A 98 -1.45 1.95 4.09
CA SER A 98 -0.07 2.41 4.26
C SER A 98 0.84 1.21 4.40
N MET A 99 2.15 1.42 4.22
CA MET A 99 3.14 0.36 4.33
C MET A 99 4.14 0.68 5.44
N TYR A 100 4.42 -0.32 6.27
CA TYR A 100 5.43 -0.19 7.32
C TYR A 100 6.83 -0.19 6.72
N LEU A 101 7.63 0.78 7.08
CA LEU A 101 9.03 0.85 6.64
C LEU A 101 9.98 0.20 7.64
N ASP A 102 10.06 0.78 8.81
CA ASP A 102 10.82 0.35 9.99
C ASP A 102 10.83 1.50 10.99
N ASN A 103 11.32 1.25 12.21
CA ASN A 103 11.49 2.31 13.24
C ASN A 103 10.24 3.17 13.43
N ASN A 104 9.06 2.55 13.45
CA ASN A 104 7.76 3.22 13.60
C ASN A 104 7.44 4.21 12.48
N GLN A 105 8.02 4.02 11.30
CA GLN A 105 7.74 4.84 10.12
C GLN A 105 6.86 4.11 9.12
N PHE A 106 5.98 4.87 8.48
CA PHE A 106 5.05 4.37 7.46
C PHE A 106 5.14 5.25 6.22
N ILE A 107 4.81 4.68 5.07
CA ILE A 107 4.72 5.42 3.82
C ILE A 107 3.35 5.17 3.19
N HIS A 108 2.73 6.23 2.69
CA HIS A 108 1.42 6.13 2.05
C HIS A 108 1.20 7.30 1.08
N ALA A 109 0.29 7.11 0.12
CA ALA A 109 -0.16 8.18 -0.75
C ALA A 109 -1.38 8.85 -0.11
N THR A 110 -1.28 10.14 0.15
CA THR A 110 -2.37 10.94 0.74
C THR A 110 -2.97 11.87 -0.31
N SER A 111 -3.99 12.62 0.07
CA SER A 111 -4.70 13.54 -0.84
C SER A 111 -3.82 14.57 -1.52
N LYS A 112 -2.58 14.73 -1.10
CA LYS A 112 -1.65 15.67 -1.71
C LYS A 112 -0.51 14.96 -2.44
N ARG A 113 0.18 14.03 -1.77
CA ARG A 113 1.35 13.33 -2.31
C ARG A 113 1.74 12.14 -1.44
N ILE A 114 2.68 11.37 -1.92
CA ILE A 114 3.32 10.30 -1.13
C ILE A 114 4.21 10.89 -0.05
#